data_839bd326ddff34e3a59039fcd95dc246
#
_entry.id   839bd326ddff34e3a59039fcd95dc246
#
_cell.length_a   1.000
_cell.length_b   1.000
_cell.length_c   1.000
_cell.angle_alpha   90.00
_cell.angle_beta   90.00
_cell.angle_gamma   90.00
#
_symmetry.space_group_name_H-M   'P 1'
#
loop_
_entity.id
_entity.type
_entity.pdbx_description
1 polymer ?
#
loop_
_entity_poly.entity_id
_entity_poly.type
_entity_poly.pdbx_seq_one_letter_code
_entity_poly.pdbx_strand_id
1 'polypeptide(L)'
;MKMLIGQRILITRSAEDCGTWATRLEKIGAIPIIFPCITCEEIEIPTAINNLTKYLKTADWIVFTSRRGVSSFAKNIEKIGKNSLSSRTKIAVIGPATKDSAISYFGHADLIAKDGNAESLGKTLVSVLSKNSQNSAPKILILLAENAGNVLEKILTEAGCKCTRINVYRTVPANTGAKKKPLSKFSVDKILLASPSAVTGFINQMDLDSSAEIFTIGPSTTQAAQAADLVVTAEASRPSLDGLMETMQ
;
A
#
# COMPACT_ATOMS: atom_id res chain seq x y z
N MET A 1 -17.66 24.92 -3.27
CA MET A 1 -16.40 24.18 -3.16
C MET A 1 -15.30 25.20 -2.89
N LYS A 2 -14.80 25.31 -1.65
CA LYS A 2 -13.59 26.12 -1.39
C LYS A 2 -12.46 25.43 -2.14
N MET A 3 -11.90 26.07 -3.15
CA MET A 3 -10.78 25.51 -3.87
C MET A 3 -9.54 25.57 -2.97
N LEU A 4 -8.74 24.50 -2.94
CA LEU A 4 -7.48 24.43 -2.19
C LEU A 4 -6.36 25.24 -2.89
N ILE A 5 -6.75 26.25 -3.67
CA ILE A 5 -5.83 27.07 -4.46
C ILE A 5 -4.83 27.79 -3.54
N GLY A 6 -3.56 27.59 -3.83
CA GLY A 6 -2.46 28.18 -3.08
C GLY A 6 -2.18 27.58 -1.72
N GLN A 7 -3.03 26.66 -1.22
CA GLN A 7 -2.82 25.97 0.05
C GLN A 7 -1.60 25.05 -0.02
N ARG A 8 -0.70 25.18 0.92
CA ARG A 8 0.53 24.38 1.04
C ARG A 8 0.25 23.12 1.86
N ILE A 9 0.24 21.98 1.18
CA ILE A 9 -0.24 20.70 1.75
C ILE A 9 0.92 19.72 1.88
N LEU A 10 1.27 19.34 3.12
CA LEU A 10 2.33 18.39 3.42
C LEU A 10 1.84 16.96 3.29
N ILE A 11 2.55 16.15 2.48
CA ILE A 11 2.23 14.75 2.19
C ILE A 11 3.24 13.86 2.90
N THR A 12 2.77 12.95 3.75
CA THR A 12 3.59 12.12 4.65
C THR A 12 3.78 10.67 4.18
N ARG A 13 3.39 10.34 2.96
CA ARG A 13 3.54 8.99 2.40
C ARG A 13 5.00 8.64 2.11
N SER A 14 5.25 7.42 1.63
CA SER A 14 6.58 7.04 1.13
C SER A 14 7.01 7.94 -0.04
N ALA A 15 8.29 8.14 -0.23
CA ALA A 15 8.80 8.98 -1.32
C ALA A 15 8.23 8.59 -2.69
N GLU A 16 8.08 7.30 -2.96
CA GLU A 16 7.53 6.77 -4.22
C GLU A 16 6.03 7.03 -4.38
N ASP A 17 5.27 7.08 -3.28
CA ASP A 17 3.82 7.26 -3.31
C ASP A 17 3.39 8.73 -3.21
N CYS A 18 4.26 9.62 -2.74
CA CYS A 18 3.99 11.05 -2.65
C CYS A 18 3.68 11.67 -4.01
N GLY A 19 4.40 11.29 -5.06
CA GLY A 19 4.26 11.89 -6.41
C GLY A 19 2.85 11.80 -6.97
N THR A 20 2.18 10.67 -6.81
CA THR A 20 0.79 10.48 -7.27
C THR A 20 -0.18 11.43 -6.56
N TRP A 21 -0.01 11.63 -5.26
CA TRP A 21 -0.82 12.55 -4.47
C TRP A 21 -0.51 14.01 -4.81
N ALA A 22 0.78 14.33 -4.98
CA ALA A 22 1.22 15.66 -5.35
C ALA A 22 0.57 16.11 -6.68
N THR A 23 0.70 15.30 -7.74
CA THR A 23 0.08 15.60 -9.04
C THR A 23 -1.44 15.82 -8.95
N ARG A 24 -2.13 15.10 -8.09
CA ARG A 24 -3.59 15.27 -7.92
C ARG A 24 -3.93 16.56 -7.16
N LEU A 25 -3.16 16.93 -6.15
CA LEU A 25 -3.33 18.17 -5.41
C LEU A 25 -2.99 19.39 -6.27
N GLU A 26 -1.95 19.32 -7.10
CA GLU A 26 -1.61 20.36 -8.08
C GLU A 26 -2.76 20.64 -9.06
N LYS A 27 -3.44 19.58 -9.53
CA LYS A 27 -4.59 19.73 -10.46
C LYS A 27 -5.76 20.53 -9.88
N ILE A 28 -5.86 20.64 -8.56
CA ILE A 28 -6.88 21.45 -7.87
C ILE A 28 -6.30 22.76 -7.33
N GLY A 29 -5.09 23.13 -7.75
CA GLY A 29 -4.44 24.40 -7.43
C GLY A 29 -3.73 24.44 -6.09
N ALA A 30 -3.59 23.32 -5.35
CA ALA A 30 -2.81 23.25 -4.13
C ALA A 30 -1.30 23.16 -4.44
N ILE A 31 -0.49 23.50 -3.45
CA ILE A 31 0.99 23.42 -3.50
C ILE A 31 1.41 22.23 -2.62
N PRO A 32 1.71 21.06 -3.21
CA PRO A 32 2.11 19.90 -2.41
C PRO A 32 3.55 20.06 -1.90
N ILE A 33 3.75 19.68 -0.64
CA ILE A 33 5.07 19.59 -0.01
C ILE A 33 5.33 18.12 0.30
N ILE A 34 6.31 17.55 -0.38
CA ILE A 34 6.68 16.15 -0.20
C ILE A 34 7.59 16.03 1.01
N PHE A 35 7.09 15.34 2.04
CA PHE A 35 7.81 15.06 3.27
C PHE A 35 7.61 13.60 3.68
N PRO A 36 8.40 12.66 3.13
CA PRO A 36 8.20 11.25 3.39
C PRO A 36 8.42 10.90 4.87
N CYS A 37 7.36 10.39 5.50
CA CYS A 37 7.38 9.98 6.91
C CYS A 37 7.43 8.46 7.09
N ILE A 38 7.36 7.72 5.99
CA ILE A 38 7.46 6.26 5.99
C ILE A 38 8.44 5.78 4.95
N THR A 39 9.09 4.67 5.25
CA THR A 39 9.87 3.87 4.31
C THR A 39 9.29 2.47 4.23
N CYS A 40 9.59 1.78 3.15
CA CYS A 40 9.23 0.39 3.02
C CYS A 40 10.50 -0.44 2.98
N GLU A 41 10.59 -1.37 3.91
CA GLU A 41 11.68 -2.32 4.01
C GLU A 41 11.28 -3.64 3.38
N GLU A 42 12.15 -4.21 2.59
CA GLU A 42 11.97 -5.55 2.05
C GLU A 42 12.09 -6.58 3.17
N ILE A 43 11.19 -7.54 3.18
CA ILE A 43 11.31 -8.70 4.05
C ILE A 43 12.00 -9.78 3.23
N GLU A 44 13.18 -10.18 3.67
CA GLU A 44 13.79 -11.39 3.14
C GLU A 44 12.89 -12.57 3.51
N ILE A 45 12.44 -13.28 2.49
CA ILE A 45 11.70 -14.52 2.72
C ILE A 45 12.73 -15.52 3.22
N PRO A 46 12.64 -15.99 4.48
CA PRO A 46 13.66 -16.85 5.05
C PRO A 46 13.89 -18.07 4.17
N THR A 47 15.12 -18.59 4.17
CA THR A 47 15.56 -19.79 3.44
C THR A 47 14.94 -21.13 3.92
N ALA A 48 14.00 -21.13 4.85
CA ALA A 48 13.00 -22.19 4.93
C ALA A 48 12.23 -22.34 3.59
N ILE A 49 12.76 -21.84 2.62
CA ILE A 49 12.70 -21.75 1.16
C ILE A 49 12.35 -23.07 0.47
N ASN A 50 12.59 -24.23 1.05
CA ASN A 50 12.02 -25.47 0.52
C ASN A 50 10.50 -25.38 0.35
N ASN A 51 9.83 -24.62 1.22
CA ASN A 51 8.39 -24.41 1.09
C ASN A 51 8.06 -23.36 0.02
N LEU A 52 8.81 -22.25 -0.12
CA LEU A 52 8.53 -21.24 -1.13
C LEU A 52 8.66 -21.83 -2.55
N THR A 53 9.74 -22.54 -2.86
CA THR A 53 9.93 -23.21 -4.15
C THR A 53 8.80 -24.21 -4.44
N LYS A 54 8.33 -24.94 -3.42
CA LYS A 54 7.18 -25.82 -3.54
C LYS A 54 5.90 -25.05 -3.85
N TYR A 55 5.63 -23.95 -3.13
CA TYR A 55 4.46 -23.10 -3.39
C TYR A 55 4.49 -22.48 -4.78
N LEU A 56 5.65 -21.98 -5.23
CA LEU A 56 5.82 -21.39 -6.57
C LEU A 56 5.55 -22.39 -7.69
N LYS A 57 5.97 -23.65 -7.50
CA LYS A 57 5.73 -24.73 -8.49
C LYS A 57 4.29 -25.23 -8.49
N THR A 58 3.54 -25.03 -7.42
CA THR A 58 2.21 -25.64 -7.23
C THR A 58 1.08 -24.62 -7.11
N ALA A 59 1.37 -23.33 -7.02
CA ALA A 59 0.36 -22.28 -6.97
C ALA A 59 -0.35 -22.16 -8.33
N ASP A 60 -1.67 -22.13 -8.30
CA ASP A 60 -2.50 -21.84 -9.47
C ASP A 60 -2.51 -20.33 -9.75
N TRP A 61 -2.49 -19.53 -8.68
CA TRP A 61 -2.49 -18.07 -8.73
C TRP A 61 -1.49 -17.45 -7.76
N ILE A 62 -0.89 -16.35 -8.20
CA ILE A 62 -0.17 -15.41 -7.36
C ILE A 62 -0.94 -14.10 -7.34
N VAL A 63 -1.10 -13.50 -6.17
CA VAL A 63 -1.91 -12.30 -5.97
C VAL A 63 -1.07 -11.18 -5.39
N PHE A 64 -1.06 -10.01 -6.06
CA PHE A 64 -0.36 -8.82 -5.64
C PHE A 64 -1.34 -7.66 -5.39
N THR A 65 -1.23 -7.04 -4.23
CA THR A 65 -2.03 -5.86 -3.87
C THR A 65 -1.24 -4.55 -3.97
N SER A 66 0.00 -4.58 -4.44
CA SER A 66 0.82 -3.38 -4.64
C SER A 66 1.98 -3.62 -5.60
N ARG A 67 2.45 -2.55 -6.26
CA ARG A 67 3.68 -2.55 -7.06
C ARG A 67 4.88 -3.01 -6.24
N ARG A 68 4.94 -2.59 -4.99
CA ARG A 68 6.02 -2.94 -4.06
C ARG A 68 6.02 -4.44 -3.74
N GLY A 69 4.85 -5.03 -3.55
CA GLY A 69 4.73 -6.48 -3.41
C GLY A 69 5.32 -7.23 -4.60
N VAL A 70 5.08 -6.73 -5.82
CA VAL A 70 5.67 -7.29 -7.05
C VAL A 70 7.18 -7.17 -7.04
N SER A 71 7.74 -5.97 -6.84
CA SER A 71 9.19 -5.74 -6.89
C SER A 71 9.95 -6.46 -5.77
N SER A 72 9.44 -6.44 -4.54
CA SER A 72 10.06 -7.15 -3.40
C SER A 72 10.05 -8.66 -3.61
N PHE A 73 8.96 -9.20 -4.16
CA PHE A 73 8.90 -10.62 -4.49
C PHE A 73 9.82 -11.01 -5.64
N ALA A 74 9.91 -10.21 -6.70
CA ALA A 74 10.81 -10.44 -7.82
C ALA A 74 12.27 -10.54 -7.37
N LYS A 75 12.72 -9.62 -6.50
CA LYS A 75 14.08 -9.67 -5.91
C LYS A 75 14.32 -10.93 -5.07
N ASN A 76 13.32 -11.37 -4.31
CA ASN A 76 13.42 -12.62 -3.57
C ASN A 76 13.53 -13.84 -4.49
N ILE A 77 12.77 -13.87 -5.61
CA ILE A 77 12.84 -14.94 -6.61
C ILE A 77 14.20 -14.95 -7.33
N GLU A 78 14.77 -13.80 -7.64
CA GLU A 78 16.09 -13.72 -8.28
C GLU A 78 17.17 -14.40 -7.44
N LYS A 79 17.10 -14.31 -6.12
CA LYS A 79 18.00 -15.01 -5.18
C LYS A 79 17.84 -16.53 -5.22
N ILE A 80 16.66 -17.04 -5.59
CA ILE A 80 16.34 -18.48 -5.59
C ILE A 80 16.55 -19.10 -6.99
N GLY A 81 16.64 -18.28 -8.03
CA GLY A 81 16.71 -18.67 -9.43
C GLY A 81 15.40 -18.45 -10.19
N LYS A 82 15.50 -17.82 -11.35
CA LYS A 82 14.33 -17.37 -12.16
C LYS A 82 13.37 -18.48 -12.62
N ASN A 83 13.80 -19.73 -12.63
CA ASN A 83 12.98 -20.87 -13.04
C ASN A 83 12.09 -21.43 -11.92
N SER A 84 11.94 -20.71 -10.81
CA SER A 84 11.16 -21.16 -9.66
C SER A 84 9.65 -21.03 -9.85
N LEU A 85 9.20 -20.12 -10.74
CA LEU A 85 7.78 -19.92 -11.02
C LEU A 85 7.32 -20.86 -12.15
N SER A 86 6.20 -21.57 -11.93
CA SER A 86 5.60 -22.40 -12.97
C SER A 86 5.03 -21.51 -14.09
N SER A 87 5.25 -21.88 -15.35
CA SER A 87 4.65 -21.21 -16.52
C SER A 87 3.12 -21.28 -16.56
N ARG A 88 2.50 -22.10 -15.73
CA ARG A 88 1.03 -22.23 -15.59
C ARG A 88 0.45 -21.30 -14.54
N THR A 89 1.29 -20.75 -13.67
CA THR A 89 0.83 -19.89 -12.57
C THR A 89 0.30 -18.58 -13.11
N LYS A 90 -0.95 -18.24 -12.80
CA LYS A 90 -1.60 -17.01 -13.19
C LYS A 90 -1.34 -15.90 -12.17
N ILE A 91 -1.37 -14.64 -12.61
CA ILE A 91 -1.12 -13.47 -11.77
C ILE A 91 -2.36 -12.60 -11.70
N ALA A 92 -2.84 -12.34 -10.48
CA ALA A 92 -3.93 -11.41 -10.21
C ALA A 92 -3.40 -10.17 -9.47
N VAL A 93 -3.87 -8.98 -9.87
CA VAL A 93 -3.37 -7.70 -9.37
C VAL A 93 -4.50 -6.74 -9.00
N ILE A 94 -4.23 -5.86 -8.03
CA ILE A 94 -5.22 -4.94 -7.48
C ILE A 94 -5.58 -3.78 -8.43
N GLY A 95 -4.70 -3.40 -9.36
CA GLY A 95 -4.94 -2.23 -10.20
C GLY A 95 -3.88 -2.03 -11.30
N PRO A 96 -4.06 -1.01 -12.17
CA PRO A 96 -3.24 -0.81 -13.37
C PRO A 96 -1.74 -0.70 -13.08
N ALA A 97 -1.34 0.13 -12.12
CA ALA A 97 0.07 0.31 -11.79
C ALA A 97 0.74 -0.97 -11.26
N THR A 98 -0.02 -1.83 -10.55
CA THR A 98 0.47 -3.15 -10.11
C THR A 98 0.54 -4.12 -11.28
N LYS A 99 -0.39 -4.02 -12.25
CA LYS A 99 -0.38 -4.78 -13.50
C LYS A 99 0.90 -4.48 -14.31
N ASP A 100 1.19 -3.21 -14.54
CA ASP A 100 2.37 -2.80 -15.30
C ASP A 100 3.66 -3.33 -14.65
N SER A 101 3.74 -3.25 -13.31
CA SER A 101 4.85 -3.83 -12.55
C SER A 101 4.93 -5.35 -12.71
N ALA A 102 3.80 -6.08 -12.63
CA ALA A 102 3.78 -7.52 -12.80
C ALA A 102 4.22 -7.93 -14.21
N ILE A 103 3.76 -7.23 -15.24
CA ILE A 103 4.18 -7.47 -16.63
C ILE A 103 5.69 -7.22 -16.79
N SER A 104 6.22 -6.15 -16.18
CA SER A 104 7.65 -5.83 -16.26
C SER A 104 8.54 -6.93 -15.67
N TYR A 105 8.14 -7.53 -14.54
CA TYR A 105 8.95 -8.55 -13.84
C TYR A 105 8.66 -9.98 -14.28
N PHE A 106 7.40 -10.30 -14.60
CA PHE A 106 6.94 -11.69 -14.85
C PHE A 106 6.40 -11.92 -16.25
N GLY A 107 6.30 -10.88 -17.08
CA GLY A 107 5.85 -10.95 -18.46
C GLY A 107 4.33 -10.95 -18.65
N HIS A 108 3.53 -11.12 -17.60
CA HIS A 108 2.06 -11.17 -17.69
C HIS A 108 1.36 -10.74 -16.40
N ALA A 109 0.06 -10.44 -16.54
CA ALA A 109 -0.91 -10.31 -15.46
C ALA A 109 -2.29 -10.68 -16.02
N ASP A 110 -2.89 -11.73 -15.48
CA ASP A 110 -4.08 -12.39 -16.06
C ASP A 110 -5.40 -11.79 -15.56
N LEU A 111 -5.37 -11.17 -14.39
CA LEU A 111 -6.56 -10.59 -13.77
C LEU A 111 -6.24 -9.29 -13.06
N ILE A 112 -7.13 -8.31 -13.23
CA ILE A 112 -7.08 -7.03 -12.53
C ILE A 112 -8.41 -6.81 -11.77
N ALA A 113 -8.34 -6.28 -10.54
CA ALA A 113 -9.53 -5.92 -9.80
C ALA A 113 -10.28 -4.76 -10.46
N LYS A 114 -11.61 -4.78 -10.39
CA LYS A 114 -12.46 -3.74 -10.98
C LYS A 114 -12.31 -2.39 -10.28
N ASP A 115 -12.33 -2.40 -8.94
CA ASP A 115 -12.40 -1.18 -8.12
C ASP A 115 -11.08 -0.86 -7.41
N GLY A 116 -9.98 -1.53 -7.75
CA GLY A 116 -8.65 -1.22 -7.24
C GLY A 116 -8.47 -1.42 -5.72
N ASN A 117 -9.26 -2.30 -5.10
CA ASN A 117 -9.15 -2.64 -3.69
C ASN A 117 -9.13 -4.16 -3.45
N ALA A 118 -8.72 -4.57 -2.24
CA ALA A 118 -8.51 -5.97 -1.88
C ALA A 118 -9.81 -6.80 -1.93
N GLU A 119 -10.94 -6.20 -1.56
CA GLU A 119 -12.24 -6.85 -1.59
C GLU A 119 -12.68 -7.14 -3.03
N SER A 120 -12.59 -6.14 -3.91
CA SER A 120 -12.90 -6.28 -5.34
C SER A 120 -11.98 -7.32 -6.01
N LEU A 121 -10.69 -7.35 -5.65
CA LEU A 121 -9.75 -8.34 -6.15
C LEU A 121 -10.17 -9.76 -5.75
N GLY A 122 -10.52 -9.97 -4.49
CA GLY A 122 -11.00 -11.25 -3.97
C GLY A 122 -12.25 -11.72 -4.68
N LYS A 123 -13.29 -10.86 -4.75
CA LYS A 123 -14.56 -11.17 -5.43
C LYS A 123 -14.38 -11.47 -6.92
N THR A 124 -13.54 -10.69 -7.61
CA THR A 124 -13.25 -10.89 -9.03
C THR A 124 -12.54 -12.23 -9.26
N LEU A 125 -11.55 -12.58 -8.43
CA LEU A 125 -10.84 -13.84 -8.53
C LEU A 125 -11.76 -15.03 -8.25
N VAL A 126 -12.59 -14.97 -7.21
CA VAL A 126 -13.59 -16.01 -6.90
C VAL A 126 -14.54 -16.23 -8.10
N SER A 127 -15.01 -15.15 -8.73
CA SER A 127 -15.88 -15.26 -9.92
C SER A 127 -15.20 -15.94 -11.11
N VAL A 128 -13.89 -15.81 -11.27
CA VAL A 128 -13.12 -16.51 -12.31
C VAL A 128 -12.90 -17.97 -11.94
N LEU A 129 -12.61 -18.26 -10.67
CA LEU A 129 -12.38 -19.63 -10.19
C LEU A 129 -13.65 -20.49 -10.25
N SER A 130 -14.82 -19.92 -9.91
CA SER A 130 -16.09 -20.65 -9.95
C SER A 130 -16.54 -21.08 -11.35
N LYS A 131 -16.05 -20.41 -12.41
CA LYS A 131 -16.32 -20.78 -13.79
C LYS A 131 -15.44 -21.93 -14.30
N ASN A 132 -14.33 -22.18 -13.62
CA ASN A 132 -13.41 -23.23 -13.97
C ASN A 132 -13.56 -24.38 -12.96
N SER A 133 -14.50 -25.29 -13.21
CA SER A 133 -14.74 -26.48 -12.37
C SER A 133 -13.45 -27.30 -12.23
N GLN A 134 -12.71 -27.09 -11.15
CA GLN A 134 -11.53 -27.89 -10.82
C GLN A 134 -11.90 -28.94 -9.76
N ASN A 135 -11.40 -30.16 -9.93
CA ASN A 135 -11.59 -31.24 -8.95
C ASN A 135 -10.80 -31.03 -7.64
N SER A 136 -10.05 -29.96 -7.52
CA SER A 136 -9.22 -29.64 -6.34
C SER A 136 -9.33 -28.18 -5.97
N ALA A 137 -9.21 -27.87 -4.65
CA ALA A 137 -9.20 -26.52 -4.14
C ALA A 137 -8.05 -25.71 -4.74
N PRO A 138 -8.32 -24.52 -5.35
CA PRO A 138 -7.29 -23.67 -5.94
C PRO A 138 -6.25 -23.23 -4.91
N LYS A 139 -4.96 -23.31 -5.28
CA LYS A 139 -3.84 -22.89 -4.44
C LYS A 139 -3.44 -21.47 -4.79
N ILE A 140 -3.58 -20.56 -3.83
CA ILE A 140 -3.34 -19.13 -4.04
C ILE A 140 -2.22 -18.65 -3.14
N LEU A 141 -1.18 -18.10 -3.75
CA LEU A 141 -0.10 -17.42 -3.05
C LEU A 141 -0.40 -15.92 -2.99
N ILE A 142 -0.53 -15.37 -1.77
CA ILE A 142 -0.90 -13.98 -1.55
C ILE A 142 0.34 -13.23 -1.02
N LEU A 143 0.83 -12.26 -1.81
CA LEU A 143 2.05 -11.51 -1.54
C LEU A 143 1.69 -10.09 -1.09
N LEU A 144 1.88 -9.81 0.18
CA LEU A 144 1.37 -8.62 0.86
C LEU A 144 2.45 -7.88 1.65
N ALA A 145 2.09 -6.66 2.08
CA ALA A 145 2.78 -6.00 3.18
C ALA A 145 2.51 -6.77 4.49
N GLU A 146 3.46 -6.75 5.41
CA GLU A 146 3.32 -7.38 6.75
C GLU A 146 2.09 -6.85 7.49
N ASN A 147 1.86 -5.54 7.43
CA ASN A 147 0.75 -4.85 8.06
C ASN A 147 -0.53 -4.75 7.21
N ALA A 148 -0.62 -5.50 6.09
CA ALA A 148 -1.85 -5.55 5.29
C ALA A 148 -2.96 -6.30 6.04
N GLY A 149 -4.20 -5.82 5.89
CA GLY A 149 -5.39 -6.50 6.39
C GLY A 149 -5.59 -7.88 5.76
N ASN A 150 -6.55 -8.64 6.28
CA ASN A 150 -6.84 -10.02 5.88
C ASN A 150 -8.11 -10.19 5.01
N VAL A 151 -8.71 -9.10 4.55
CA VAL A 151 -9.97 -9.13 3.79
C VAL A 151 -9.89 -10.01 2.54
N LEU A 152 -8.81 -9.87 1.77
CA LEU A 152 -8.57 -10.69 0.57
C LEU A 152 -8.46 -12.18 0.90
N GLU A 153 -7.64 -12.50 1.90
CA GLU A 153 -7.41 -13.88 2.36
C GLU A 153 -8.70 -14.52 2.87
N LYS A 154 -9.50 -13.76 3.63
CA LYS A 154 -10.79 -14.21 4.15
C LYS A 154 -11.75 -14.57 3.01
N ILE A 155 -11.94 -13.68 2.02
CA ILE A 155 -12.83 -13.91 0.86
C ILE A 155 -12.42 -15.17 0.09
N LEU A 156 -11.12 -15.34 -0.17
CA LEU A 156 -10.63 -16.48 -0.93
C LEU A 156 -10.75 -17.79 -0.15
N THR A 157 -10.49 -17.76 1.16
CA THR A 157 -10.61 -18.94 2.02
C THR A 157 -12.08 -19.37 2.17
N GLU A 158 -13.00 -18.41 2.35
CA GLU A 158 -14.45 -18.68 2.41
C GLU A 158 -14.99 -19.27 1.09
N ALA A 159 -14.35 -18.94 -0.04
CA ALA A 159 -14.64 -19.53 -1.35
C ALA A 159 -13.97 -20.89 -1.58
N GLY A 160 -13.37 -21.52 -0.56
CA GLY A 160 -12.76 -22.84 -0.64
C GLY A 160 -11.33 -22.88 -1.21
N CYS A 161 -10.66 -21.75 -1.37
CA CYS A 161 -9.28 -21.70 -1.86
C CYS A 161 -8.29 -22.05 -0.73
N LYS A 162 -7.17 -22.68 -1.12
CA LYS A 162 -6.01 -22.91 -0.23
C LYS A 162 -5.05 -21.72 -0.34
N CYS A 163 -5.19 -20.77 0.57
CA CYS A 163 -4.39 -19.56 0.60
C CYS A 163 -3.08 -19.76 1.39
N THR A 164 -1.99 -19.25 0.84
CA THR A 164 -0.71 -19.11 1.54
C THR A 164 -0.30 -17.64 1.46
N ARG A 165 -0.26 -16.96 2.63
CA ARG A 165 0.20 -15.57 2.74
C ARG A 165 1.70 -15.53 2.95
N ILE A 166 2.38 -14.67 2.21
CA ILE A 166 3.80 -14.33 2.43
C ILE A 166 3.92 -12.81 2.51
N ASN A 167 4.47 -12.33 3.59
CA ASN A 167 4.80 -10.92 3.75
C ASN A 167 6.15 -10.66 3.05
N VAL A 168 6.15 -9.79 2.05
CA VAL A 168 7.33 -9.52 1.22
C VAL A 168 7.95 -8.15 1.46
N TYR A 169 7.25 -7.28 2.19
CA TYR A 169 7.76 -5.99 2.66
C TYR A 169 6.96 -5.52 3.89
N ARG A 170 7.52 -4.58 4.62
CA ARG A 170 6.83 -3.87 5.69
C ARG A 170 6.98 -2.37 5.53
N THR A 171 5.98 -1.63 6.01
CA THR A 171 6.04 -0.18 6.09
C THR A 171 6.45 0.21 7.50
N VAL A 172 7.52 0.97 7.61
CA VAL A 172 8.06 1.45 8.89
C VAL A 172 8.08 2.98 8.92
N PRO A 173 7.99 3.59 10.11
CA PRO A 173 8.21 5.02 10.26
C PRO A 173 9.60 5.39 9.74
N ALA A 174 9.71 6.44 8.95
CA ALA A 174 10.99 6.94 8.53
C ALA A 174 11.72 7.51 9.76
N ASN A 175 12.92 7.03 9.97
CA ASN A 175 13.83 7.54 11.00
C ASN A 175 15.14 7.92 10.32
N THR A 176 15.34 9.20 10.10
CA THR A 176 16.54 9.69 9.42
C THR A 176 17.74 9.81 10.35
N GLY A 177 17.56 9.65 11.68
CA GLY A 177 18.58 9.95 12.68
C GLY A 177 19.02 11.42 12.71
N ALA A 178 18.44 12.25 11.83
CA ALA A 178 18.75 13.66 11.74
C ALA A 178 17.96 14.48 12.76
N LYS A 179 18.45 15.69 13.07
CA LYS A 179 17.71 16.65 13.89
C LYS A 179 16.36 16.95 13.26
N LYS A 180 15.31 17.02 14.07
CA LYS A 180 13.96 17.40 13.62
C LYS A 180 14.00 18.73 12.87
N LYS A 181 13.18 18.81 11.82
CA LYS A 181 13.04 20.02 11.00
C LYS A 181 11.87 20.84 11.55
N PRO A 182 12.05 22.15 11.76
CA PRO A 182 10.94 22.99 12.20
C PRO A 182 9.88 23.10 11.10
N LEU A 183 8.59 22.93 11.47
CA LEU A 183 7.45 22.99 10.54
C LEU A 183 7.36 24.37 9.87
N SER A 184 7.70 25.44 10.62
CA SER A 184 7.71 26.82 10.14
C SER A 184 8.53 27.01 8.84
N LYS A 185 9.59 26.24 8.63
CA LYS A 185 10.40 26.29 7.41
C LYS A 185 9.64 25.89 6.14
N PHE A 186 8.56 25.14 6.30
CA PHE A 186 7.79 24.63 5.16
C PHE A 186 6.59 25.50 4.84
N SER A 187 6.21 26.46 5.74
CA SER A 187 5.02 27.31 5.58
C SER A 187 3.79 26.49 5.19
N VAL A 188 3.50 25.45 5.97
CA VAL A 188 2.45 24.46 5.70
C VAL A 188 1.12 24.95 6.25
N ASP A 189 0.07 24.89 5.44
CA ASP A 189 -1.31 25.13 5.87
C ASP A 189 -1.99 23.86 6.37
N LYS A 190 -1.74 22.73 5.69
CA LYS A 190 -2.39 21.46 5.97
C LYS A 190 -1.40 20.28 5.91
N ILE A 191 -1.62 19.31 6.81
CA ILE A 191 -0.81 18.09 6.92
C ILE A 191 -1.71 16.87 6.67
N LEU A 192 -1.34 15.99 5.73
CA LEU A 192 -2.04 14.76 5.44
C LEU A 192 -1.31 13.57 6.06
N LEU A 193 -1.88 12.97 7.10
CA LEU A 193 -1.39 11.76 7.74
C LEU A 193 -2.09 10.54 7.16
N ALA A 194 -1.35 9.71 6.44
CA ALA A 194 -1.90 8.62 5.63
C ALA A 194 -1.84 7.23 6.29
N SER A 195 -1.29 7.12 7.49
CA SER A 195 -1.23 5.87 8.28
C SER A 195 -0.70 6.13 9.70
N PRO A 196 -0.90 5.20 10.65
CA PRO A 196 -0.27 5.27 11.98
C PRO A 196 1.27 5.38 11.92
N SER A 197 1.90 4.63 11.02
CA SER A 197 3.36 4.69 10.81
C SER A 197 3.80 6.07 10.30
N ALA A 198 2.97 6.74 9.47
CA ALA A 198 3.25 8.09 9.01
C ALA A 198 3.17 9.12 10.15
N VAL A 199 2.26 8.93 11.11
CA VAL A 199 2.21 9.74 12.34
C VAL A 199 3.53 9.63 13.09
N THR A 200 3.95 8.41 13.40
CA THR A 200 5.22 8.16 14.10
C THR A 200 6.41 8.76 13.35
N GLY A 201 6.49 8.54 12.04
CA GLY A 201 7.58 9.07 11.22
C GLY A 201 7.56 10.59 11.09
N PHE A 202 6.37 11.21 11.12
CA PHE A 202 6.20 12.66 11.15
C PHE A 202 6.75 13.25 12.44
N ILE A 203 6.35 12.73 13.59
CA ILE A 203 6.81 13.19 14.92
C ILE A 203 8.32 12.99 15.08
N ASN A 204 8.87 11.91 14.55
CA ASN A 204 10.30 11.64 14.61
C ASN A 204 11.14 12.65 13.83
N GLN A 205 10.57 13.30 12.80
CA GLN A 205 11.30 14.15 11.87
C GLN A 205 10.90 15.63 11.93
N MET A 206 9.74 15.94 12.50
CA MET A 206 9.19 17.29 12.51
C MET A 206 9.13 17.87 13.93
N ASP A 207 9.54 19.11 14.05
CA ASP A 207 9.32 19.95 15.23
C ASP A 207 8.13 20.87 14.96
N LEU A 208 7.11 20.81 15.82
CA LEU A 208 5.84 21.51 15.63
C LEU A 208 5.93 22.93 16.22
N ASP A 209 6.79 23.75 15.66
CA ASP A 209 7.03 25.15 16.06
C ASP A 209 6.04 26.14 15.44
N SER A 210 5.11 25.66 14.64
CA SER A 210 4.02 26.44 14.02
C SER A 210 2.75 25.61 13.93
N SER A 211 1.60 26.28 13.72
CA SER A 211 0.31 25.62 13.56
C SER A 211 0.04 25.27 12.10
N ALA A 212 -0.56 24.08 11.87
CA ALA A 212 -1.14 23.66 10.61
C ALA A 212 -2.33 22.73 10.89
N GLU A 213 -3.31 22.70 10.01
CA GLU A 213 -4.45 21.81 10.13
C GLU A 213 -4.05 20.36 9.82
N ILE A 214 -4.40 19.41 10.67
CA ILE A 214 -4.05 17.99 10.51
C ILE A 214 -5.25 17.17 10.06
N PHE A 215 -5.10 16.49 8.92
CA PHE A 215 -6.10 15.60 8.36
C PHE A 215 -5.59 14.17 8.34
N THR A 216 -6.42 13.25 8.81
CA THR A 216 -6.09 11.82 8.88
C THR A 216 -6.92 11.02 7.90
N ILE A 217 -6.33 9.94 7.35
CA ILE A 217 -6.97 9.12 6.32
C ILE A 217 -8.07 8.20 6.86
N GLY A 218 -8.12 8.00 8.18
CA GLY A 218 -9.11 7.13 8.80
C GLY A 218 -8.82 6.85 10.27
N PRO A 219 -9.72 6.10 10.97
CA PRO A 219 -9.79 5.98 12.42
C PRO A 219 -8.49 5.56 13.10
N SER A 220 -7.79 4.55 12.57
CA SER A 220 -6.53 4.09 13.16
C SER A 220 -5.43 5.15 13.12
N THR A 221 -5.44 6.02 12.09
CA THR A 221 -4.49 7.13 11.97
C THR A 221 -4.87 8.26 12.90
N THR A 222 -6.17 8.53 13.06
CA THR A 222 -6.70 9.50 14.03
C THR A 222 -6.30 9.13 15.45
N GLN A 223 -6.52 7.87 15.85
CA GLN A 223 -6.12 7.38 17.16
C GLN A 223 -4.61 7.51 17.40
N ALA A 224 -3.79 7.15 16.39
CA ALA A 224 -2.35 7.29 16.51
C ALA A 224 -1.91 8.76 16.63
N ALA A 225 -2.54 9.67 15.90
CA ALA A 225 -2.26 11.10 15.98
C ALA A 225 -2.63 11.67 17.36
N GLN A 226 -3.80 11.32 17.88
CA GLN A 226 -4.27 11.73 19.22
C GLN A 226 -3.37 11.16 20.33
N ALA A 227 -2.97 9.88 20.22
CA ALA A 227 -2.04 9.26 21.17
C ALA A 227 -0.64 9.91 21.16
N ALA A 228 -0.35 10.70 20.16
CA ALA A 228 0.88 11.46 19.99
C ALA A 228 0.67 12.98 20.24
N ASP A 229 -0.39 13.33 20.95
CA ASP A 229 -0.76 14.72 21.31
C ASP A 229 -0.97 15.65 20.11
N LEU A 230 -1.27 15.12 18.91
CA LEU A 230 -1.62 15.93 17.76
C LEU A 230 -3.12 16.26 17.75
N VAL A 231 -3.43 17.53 17.53
CA VAL A 231 -4.81 18.00 17.37
C VAL A 231 -5.25 17.72 15.93
N VAL A 232 -6.09 16.69 15.74
CA VAL A 232 -6.64 16.33 14.43
C VAL A 232 -7.81 17.26 14.10
N THR A 233 -7.71 17.96 12.99
CA THR A 233 -8.76 18.87 12.49
C THR A 233 -9.96 18.10 11.98
N ALA A 234 -9.71 17.07 11.14
CA ALA A 234 -10.75 16.17 10.66
C ALA A 234 -10.19 14.85 10.15
N GLU A 235 -11.07 13.83 10.12
CA GLU A 235 -10.83 12.52 9.54
C GLU A 235 -11.54 12.41 8.20
N ALA A 236 -10.90 11.77 7.21
CA ALA A 236 -11.49 11.54 5.89
C ALA A 236 -12.74 10.65 5.98
N SER A 237 -13.78 11.00 5.23
CA SER A 237 -15.04 10.24 5.15
C SER A 237 -14.84 8.82 4.60
N ARG A 238 -13.77 8.60 3.84
CA ARG A 238 -13.32 7.32 3.28
C ARG A 238 -11.79 7.30 3.17
N PRO A 239 -11.14 6.14 3.34
CA PRO A 239 -9.68 6.04 3.42
C PRO A 239 -9.00 6.19 2.05
N SER A 240 -9.07 7.40 1.50
CA SER A 240 -8.53 7.75 0.20
C SER A 240 -8.10 9.21 0.12
N LEU A 241 -7.29 9.57 -0.88
CA LEU A 241 -6.97 10.97 -1.15
C LEU A 241 -8.23 11.78 -1.49
N ASP A 242 -9.21 11.18 -2.19
CA ASP A 242 -10.49 11.85 -2.49
C ASP A 242 -11.23 12.20 -1.21
N GLY A 243 -11.34 11.24 -0.27
CA GLY A 243 -11.95 11.49 1.03
C GLY A 243 -11.24 12.60 1.81
N LEU A 244 -9.90 12.64 1.79
CA LEU A 244 -9.12 13.73 2.38
C LEU A 244 -9.41 15.08 1.68
N MET A 245 -9.42 15.11 0.34
CA MET A 245 -9.69 16.33 -0.42
C MET A 245 -11.11 16.87 -0.17
N GLU A 246 -12.09 15.99 -0.05
CA GLU A 246 -13.47 16.35 0.31
C GLU A 246 -13.55 16.97 1.72
N THR A 247 -12.81 16.41 2.66
CA THR A 247 -12.81 16.84 4.06
C THR A 247 -12.06 18.15 4.29
N MET A 248 -11.07 18.47 3.44
CA MET A 248 -10.28 19.72 3.49
C MET A 248 -11.01 20.95 2.93
N GLN A 249 -12.13 20.77 2.29
CA GLN A 249 -12.95 21.84 1.69
C GLN A 249 -13.93 22.43 2.72
#